data_97e0da05a27520ff0de8818efd30b3e2
#
_entry.id   97e0da05a27520ff0de8818efd30b3e2
#
_cell.length_a   1.000
_cell.length_b   1.000
_cell.length_c   1.000
_cell.angle_alpha   90.00
_cell.angle_beta   90.00
_cell.angle_gamma   90.00
#
_symmetry.space_group_name_H-M   'P 1'
#
loop_
_entity.id
_entity.type
_entity.pdbx_description
1 polymer ?
#
loop_
_entity_poly.entity_id
_entity_poly.type
_entity_poly.pdbx_seq_one_letter_code
_entity_poly.pdbx_strand_id
1 'polypeptide(L)'
;MTRSTYVFTSESVSEGHPDKVCDRISDAVLDAFLAEEPEARVACETFATTNRVVIGGEVGLSDKEKLSSYMGRIDEIARACIKDIGYEQDKFHHETVEVTNLLHEQSAHIAQGVDAADNKDEGAGDQGIMFGYATNETEELMPAPIQYSHAILRRLAEVRKDGTEPTLGPDAKSQLSVRYENGKPVGVTSIVLSTQHLDEAMTSDDVRLVVEPYIRETLPEGWITADTAWHVNPTGKFVIGGPDGDAGLTGRKIIVDTYGGAAPHGGGAFSGKDPTKVDRSAAYAARYLAKNVVAAGLAEKCMIQLSYAIGVARPLSIYADTFGTGQVSEEQIEKAVSDCMDLTPRGIRTHLGLNKPIYQRTAAYGHFGRAPDADGGFSWERTDLIDALKAAV
;
A
#
# COMPACT_ATOMS: atom_id res chain seq x y z
N MET A 1 -2.34 -23.71 23.14
CA MET A 1 -3.43 -22.92 23.72
C MET A 1 -3.38 -21.55 23.07
N THR A 2 -4.37 -21.19 22.30
CA THR A 2 -4.56 -19.83 21.78
C THR A 2 -4.81 -18.89 22.96
N ARG A 3 -4.15 -17.72 22.98
CA ARG A 3 -4.42 -16.68 23.99
C ARG A 3 -5.88 -16.24 23.88
N SER A 4 -6.64 -16.32 24.99
CA SER A 4 -8.04 -15.88 25.01
C SER A 4 -8.20 -14.36 24.99
N THR A 5 -7.21 -13.62 25.51
CA THR A 5 -7.22 -12.16 25.56
C THR A 5 -5.80 -11.62 25.30
N TYR A 6 -5.69 -10.62 24.42
CA TYR A 6 -4.43 -9.93 24.12
C TYR A 6 -4.70 -8.55 23.50
N VAL A 7 -3.65 -7.72 23.45
CA VAL A 7 -3.66 -6.45 22.70
C VAL A 7 -2.71 -6.58 21.53
N PHE A 8 -3.16 -6.17 20.35
CA PHE A 8 -2.32 -6.08 19.15
C PHE A 8 -2.36 -4.65 18.61
N THR A 9 -1.21 -4.16 18.16
CA THR A 9 -1.03 -2.77 17.77
C THR A 9 -0.52 -2.70 16.33
N SER A 10 -1.11 -1.81 15.53
CA SER A 10 -0.60 -1.42 14.22
C SER A 10 -0.59 0.09 14.08
N GLU A 11 0.25 0.57 13.17
CA GLU A 11 0.36 1.98 12.83
C GLU A 11 0.14 2.22 11.33
N SER A 12 -0.28 3.43 11.00
CA SER A 12 -0.37 3.94 9.65
C SER A 12 0.24 5.35 9.57
N VAL A 13 0.61 5.76 8.36
CA VAL A 13 1.08 7.11 8.09
C VAL A 13 0.32 7.72 6.91
N SER A 14 0.16 9.05 6.91
CA SER A 14 -0.59 9.77 5.88
C SER A 14 0.20 9.91 4.57
N GLU A 15 -0.48 10.38 3.52
CA GLU A 15 0.13 10.69 2.23
C GLU A 15 1.24 11.74 2.31
N GLY A 16 1.22 12.61 3.35
CA GLY A 16 2.23 13.64 3.58
C GLY A 16 3.43 13.17 4.42
N HIS A 17 3.41 11.96 4.98
CA HIS A 17 4.60 11.41 5.63
C HIS A 17 5.78 11.35 4.65
N PRO A 18 7.02 11.69 5.04
CA PRO A 18 8.17 11.77 4.12
C PRO A 18 8.32 10.56 3.19
N ASP A 19 8.27 9.35 3.75
CA ASP A 19 8.38 8.11 2.95
C ASP A 19 7.18 7.96 1.99
N LYS A 20 5.97 8.37 2.39
CA LYS A 20 4.78 8.29 1.53
C LYS A 20 4.75 9.36 0.44
N VAL A 21 5.32 10.52 0.68
CA VAL A 21 5.59 11.51 -0.38
C VAL A 21 6.45 10.87 -1.47
N CYS A 22 7.50 10.14 -1.09
CA CYS A 22 8.38 9.44 -2.03
C CYS A 22 7.65 8.32 -2.77
N ASP A 23 6.86 7.49 -2.07
CA ASP A 23 6.06 6.43 -2.68
C ASP A 23 5.06 7.00 -3.69
N ARG A 24 4.37 8.10 -3.35
CA ARG A 24 3.41 8.75 -4.24
C ARG A 24 4.06 9.35 -5.48
N ILE A 25 5.23 9.97 -5.35
CA ILE A 25 5.98 10.51 -6.50
C ILE A 25 6.42 9.37 -7.42
N SER A 26 6.97 8.29 -6.86
CA SER A 26 7.41 7.13 -7.63
C SER A 26 6.27 6.46 -8.38
N ASP A 27 5.08 6.32 -7.77
CA ASP A 27 3.89 5.80 -8.44
C ASP A 27 3.25 6.80 -9.40
N ALA A 28 3.38 8.12 -9.20
CA ALA A 28 2.96 9.12 -10.17
C ALA A 28 3.80 9.06 -11.46
N VAL A 29 5.11 8.82 -11.33
CA VAL A 29 5.99 8.56 -12.47
C VAL A 29 5.55 7.27 -13.17
N LEU A 30 5.34 6.18 -12.45
CA LEU A 30 4.85 4.92 -13.01
C LEU A 30 3.54 5.12 -13.80
N ASP A 31 2.56 5.78 -13.21
CA ASP A 31 1.26 6.01 -13.85
C ASP A 31 1.39 6.85 -15.13
N ALA A 32 2.27 7.84 -15.15
CA ALA A 32 2.54 8.64 -16.35
C ALA A 32 3.07 7.78 -17.51
N PHE A 33 3.98 6.84 -17.21
CA PHE A 33 4.52 5.92 -18.22
C PHE A 33 3.50 4.87 -18.67
N LEU A 34 2.71 4.29 -17.75
CA LEU A 34 1.66 3.31 -18.09
C LEU A 34 0.49 3.95 -18.85
N ALA A 35 0.21 5.22 -18.65
CA ALA A 35 -0.79 5.96 -19.44
C ALA A 35 -0.36 6.12 -20.91
N GLU A 36 0.95 6.23 -21.17
CA GLU A 36 1.49 6.30 -22.52
C GLU A 36 1.58 4.93 -23.18
N GLU A 37 2.07 3.94 -22.42
CA GLU A 37 2.29 2.58 -22.93
C GLU A 37 1.99 1.57 -21.81
N PRO A 38 0.96 0.70 -21.96
CA PRO A 38 0.60 -0.29 -20.94
C PRO A 38 1.71 -1.30 -20.60
N GLU A 39 2.67 -1.50 -21.51
CA GLU A 39 3.84 -2.37 -21.33
C GLU A 39 5.10 -1.60 -20.93
N ALA A 40 4.98 -0.32 -20.52
CA ALA A 40 6.09 0.47 -20.02
C ALA A 40 6.84 -0.24 -18.90
N ARG A 41 8.17 -0.11 -18.91
CA ARG A 41 9.02 -0.63 -17.85
C ARG A 41 9.43 0.52 -16.94
N VAL A 42 9.19 0.37 -15.64
CA VAL A 42 9.49 1.37 -14.64
C VAL A 42 10.02 0.72 -13.37
N ALA A 43 11.16 1.19 -12.92
CA ALA A 43 11.70 0.96 -11.59
C ALA A 43 12.18 2.32 -11.07
N CYS A 44 11.31 3.05 -10.37
CA CYS A 44 11.51 4.43 -9.97
C CYS A 44 11.58 4.52 -8.44
N GLU A 45 12.65 5.07 -7.92
CA GLU A 45 12.84 5.34 -6.50
C GLU A 45 13.00 6.85 -6.28
N THR A 46 12.43 7.34 -5.20
CA THR A 46 12.46 8.75 -4.82
C THR A 46 13.04 8.89 -3.43
N PHE A 47 13.93 9.86 -3.26
CA PHE A 47 14.41 10.36 -1.98
C PHE A 47 13.96 11.82 -1.83
N ALA A 48 13.41 12.18 -0.68
CA ALA A 48 12.99 13.54 -0.37
C ALA A 48 13.54 14.00 0.97
N THR A 49 13.96 15.25 1.05
CA THR A 49 14.45 15.91 2.25
C THR A 49 14.18 17.42 2.15
N THR A 50 14.65 18.23 3.10
CA THR A 50 14.49 19.68 3.12
C THR A 50 14.76 20.28 1.73
N ASN A 51 13.76 20.91 1.16
CA ASN A 51 13.76 21.58 -0.15
C ASN A 51 14.35 20.78 -1.32
N ARG A 52 14.37 19.43 -1.26
CA ARG A 52 14.95 18.61 -2.31
C ARG A 52 14.22 17.29 -2.52
N VAL A 53 14.04 16.93 -3.79
CA VAL A 53 13.58 15.62 -4.24
C VAL A 53 14.58 15.09 -5.27
N VAL A 54 15.03 13.86 -5.09
CA VAL A 54 15.90 13.13 -6.03
C VAL A 54 15.14 11.91 -6.52
N ILE A 55 14.99 11.76 -7.81
CA ILE A 55 14.28 10.67 -8.48
C ILE A 55 15.27 9.90 -9.31
N GLY A 56 15.44 8.62 -9.05
CA GLY A 56 16.40 7.77 -9.76
C GLY A 56 15.81 6.41 -10.12
N GLY A 57 16.53 5.65 -10.93
CA GLY A 57 16.11 4.34 -11.38
C GLY A 57 16.05 4.21 -12.90
N GLU A 58 15.27 3.26 -13.38
CA GLU A 58 15.23 2.86 -14.80
C GLU A 58 13.81 2.96 -15.35
N VAL A 59 13.70 3.48 -16.58
CA VAL A 59 12.42 3.58 -17.30
C VAL A 59 12.59 3.16 -18.75
N GLY A 60 11.51 2.65 -19.37
CA GLY A 60 11.53 2.23 -20.76
C GLY A 60 10.17 2.35 -21.43
N LEU A 61 10.17 2.90 -22.63
CA LEU A 61 9.09 2.89 -23.60
C LEU A 61 9.62 2.29 -24.91
N SER A 62 8.73 1.72 -25.72
CA SER A 62 9.10 1.23 -27.05
C SER A 62 9.53 2.35 -28.00
N ASP A 63 8.95 3.53 -27.84
CA ASP A 63 9.24 4.74 -28.61
C ASP A 63 10.24 5.65 -27.87
N LYS A 64 11.45 5.81 -28.47
CA LYS A 64 12.54 6.61 -27.91
C LYS A 64 12.27 8.12 -27.84
N GLU A 65 11.51 8.67 -28.80
CA GLU A 65 11.16 10.09 -28.81
C GLU A 65 10.18 10.39 -27.68
N LYS A 66 9.20 9.50 -27.47
CA LYS A 66 8.28 9.57 -26.36
C LYS A 66 9.02 9.41 -25.02
N LEU A 67 9.93 8.44 -24.91
CA LEU A 67 10.75 8.29 -23.71
C LEU A 67 11.47 9.59 -23.35
N SER A 68 12.15 10.22 -24.30
CA SER A 68 12.84 11.50 -24.10
C SER A 68 11.88 12.61 -23.65
N SER A 69 10.68 12.68 -24.24
CA SER A 69 9.64 13.64 -23.85
C SER A 69 9.17 13.43 -22.42
N TYR A 70 8.89 12.19 -22.01
CA TYR A 70 8.44 11.88 -20.64
C TYR A 70 9.55 12.12 -19.62
N MET A 71 10.80 11.81 -19.95
CA MET A 71 11.96 12.13 -19.10
C MET A 71 12.08 13.63 -18.82
N GLY A 72 11.69 14.49 -19.79
CA GLY A 72 11.64 15.94 -19.61
C GLY A 72 10.52 16.44 -18.69
N ARG A 73 9.51 15.63 -18.40
CA ARG A 73 8.33 15.98 -17.58
C ARG A 73 8.40 15.51 -16.13
N ILE A 74 9.45 14.83 -15.72
CA ILE A 74 9.57 14.24 -14.35
C ILE A 74 9.48 15.32 -13.26
N ASP A 75 10.07 16.50 -13.47
CA ASP A 75 9.96 17.65 -12.56
C ASP A 75 8.48 18.07 -12.39
N GLU A 76 7.75 18.21 -13.50
CA GLU A 76 6.32 18.57 -13.48
C GLU A 76 5.47 17.52 -12.75
N ILE A 77 5.72 16.22 -12.99
CA ILE A 77 5.00 15.12 -12.35
C ILE A 77 5.23 15.15 -10.83
N ALA A 78 6.47 15.31 -10.39
CA ALA A 78 6.80 15.40 -8.97
C ALA A 78 6.13 16.60 -8.29
N ARG A 79 6.18 17.79 -8.91
CA ARG A 79 5.53 18.99 -8.39
C ARG A 79 4.02 18.86 -8.31
N ALA A 80 3.39 18.27 -9.32
CA ALA A 80 1.95 18.03 -9.32
C ALA A 80 1.56 17.07 -8.16
N CYS A 81 2.35 16.03 -7.91
CA CYS A 81 2.14 15.12 -6.79
C CYS A 81 2.28 15.84 -5.43
N ILE A 82 3.33 16.65 -5.23
CA ILE A 82 3.56 17.41 -4.00
C ILE A 82 2.43 18.41 -3.75
N LYS A 83 1.92 19.06 -4.82
CA LYS A 83 0.78 19.96 -4.76
C LYS A 83 -0.50 19.23 -4.35
N ASP A 84 -0.78 18.05 -4.92
CA ASP A 84 -1.94 17.24 -4.56
C ASP A 84 -1.91 16.77 -3.11
N ILE A 85 -0.72 16.45 -2.57
CA ILE A 85 -0.52 16.17 -1.14
C ILE A 85 -0.84 17.39 -0.28
N GLY A 86 -0.58 18.61 -0.79
CA GLY A 86 -0.88 19.87 -0.11
C GLY A 86 0.31 20.50 0.61
N TYR A 87 1.55 20.27 0.13
CA TYR A 87 2.73 20.92 0.69
C TYR A 87 2.96 22.31 0.10
N GLU A 88 2.80 23.31 0.97
CA GLU A 88 3.05 24.74 0.71
C GLU A 88 3.85 25.38 1.86
N GLN A 89 4.73 24.63 2.53
CA GLN A 89 5.57 25.16 3.61
C GLN A 89 6.92 25.66 3.08
N ASP A 90 7.57 26.57 3.82
CA ASP A 90 8.74 27.35 3.40
C ASP A 90 9.87 26.51 2.79
N LYS A 91 10.18 25.36 3.40
CA LYS A 91 11.29 24.49 2.97
C LYS A 91 10.84 23.18 2.32
N PHE A 92 9.56 23.08 1.96
CA PHE A 92 9.04 22.01 1.13
C PHE A 92 7.73 22.47 0.45
N HIS A 93 7.85 23.06 -0.73
CA HIS A 93 6.76 23.67 -1.48
C HIS A 93 6.78 23.19 -2.93
N HIS A 94 5.60 22.84 -3.47
CA HIS A 94 5.49 22.29 -4.83
C HIS A 94 6.08 23.20 -5.93
N GLU A 95 6.13 24.52 -5.73
CA GLU A 95 6.69 25.46 -6.72
C GLU A 95 8.22 25.63 -6.61
N THR A 96 8.76 25.52 -5.37
CA THR A 96 10.15 25.94 -5.11
C THR A 96 11.10 24.80 -4.77
N VAL A 97 10.60 23.59 -4.48
CA VAL A 97 11.42 22.42 -4.18
C VAL A 97 12.37 22.10 -5.34
N GLU A 98 13.64 21.82 -5.06
CA GLU A 98 14.60 21.39 -6.08
C GLU A 98 14.36 19.92 -6.46
N VAL A 99 14.04 19.65 -7.72
CA VAL A 99 13.86 18.28 -8.24
C VAL A 99 15.07 17.90 -9.07
N THR A 100 15.72 16.80 -8.69
CA THR A 100 16.85 16.22 -9.43
C THR A 100 16.40 14.91 -10.07
N ASN A 101 16.36 14.88 -11.41
CA ASN A 101 16.03 13.68 -12.18
C ASN A 101 17.31 12.93 -12.57
N LEU A 102 17.47 11.71 -12.05
CA LEU A 102 18.55 10.77 -12.34
C LEU A 102 18.02 9.48 -12.99
N LEU A 103 16.77 9.48 -13.46
CA LEU A 103 16.23 8.35 -14.21
C LEU A 103 17.02 8.18 -15.51
N HIS A 104 17.20 6.94 -15.91
CA HIS A 104 17.85 6.58 -17.17
C HIS A 104 17.09 5.46 -17.88
N GLU A 105 17.41 5.27 -19.16
CA GLU A 105 16.82 4.20 -19.95
C GLU A 105 17.25 2.82 -19.45
N GLN A 106 16.29 1.89 -19.33
CA GLN A 106 16.57 0.50 -18.95
C GLN A 106 17.53 -0.17 -19.96
N SER A 107 18.53 -0.89 -19.45
CA SER A 107 19.49 -1.58 -20.30
C SER A 107 18.84 -2.74 -21.06
N ALA A 108 19.21 -2.91 -22.35
CA ALA A 108 18.70 -3.98 -23.21
C ALA A 108 18.98 -5.41 -22.68
N HIS A 109 19.99 -5.59 -21.81
CA HIS A 109 20.34 -6.89 -21.26
C HIS A 109 19.34 -7.40 -20.21
N ILE A 110 18.69 -6.48 -19.48
CA ILE A 110 17.65 -6.86 -18.48
C ILE A 110 16.37 -7.29 -19.21
N ALA A 111 16.02 -6.62 -20.31
CA ALA A 111 14.88 -6.96 -21.14
C ALA A 111 14.98 -8.39 -21.73
N GLN A 112 16.16 -8.82 -22.17
CA GLN A 112 16.37 -10.15 -22.76
C GLN A 112 16.10 -11.33 -21.80
N GLY A 113 16.27 -11.15 -20.49
CA GLY A 113 16.07 -12.20 -19.50
C GLY A 113 14.60 -12.41 -19.12
N VAL A 114 13.76 -11.40 -19.36
CA VAL A 114 12.37 -11.32 -18.90
C VAL A 114 11.37 -11.44 -20.05
N ASP A 115 11.71 -10.92 -21.23
CA ASP A 115 10.79 -10.88 -22.37
C ASP A 115 10.54 -12.29 -22.94
N ALA A 116 9.28 -12.53 -23.30
CA ALA A 116 8.89 -13.77 -23.98
C ALA A 116 9.60 -13.86 -25.34
N ALA A 117 10.37 -14.94 -25.55
CA ALA A 117 10.84 -15.33 -26.86
C ALA A 117 9.90 -16.39 -27.46
N ASP A 118 9.90 -16.57 -28.79
CA ASP A 118 9.09 -17.58 -29.49
C ASP A 118 9.16 -18.95 -28.77
N ASN A 119 8.07 -19.35 -28.10
CA ASN A 119 7.88 -20.58 -27.29
C ASN A 119 8.33 -20.54 -25.81
N LYS A 120 8.58 -19.37 -25.19
CA LYS A 120 8.87 -19.28 -23.76
C LYS A 120 7.91 -18.31 -23.09
N ASP A 121 7.23 -18.74 -22.03
CA ASP A 121 6.46 -17.85 -21.17
C ASP A 121 7.36 -16.77 -20.55
N GLU A 122 6.81 -15.58 -20.34
CA GLU A 122 7.49 -14.49 -19.63
C GLU A 122 7.86 -14.96 -18.23
N GLY A 123 9.16 -14.97 -17.92
CA GLY A 123 9.67 -15.34 -16.60
C GLY A 123 9.56 -14.20 -15.59
N ALA A 124 9.62 -14.57 -14.30
CA ALA A 124 9.71 -13.54 -13.25
C ALA A 124 10.99 -12.71 -13.43
N GLY A 125 10.87 -11.39 -13.28
CA GLY A 125 12.00 -10.46 -13.42
C GLY A 125 13.01 -10.53 -12.29
N ASP A 126 12.64 -11.14 -11.17
CA ASP A 126 13.50 -11.35 -10.01
C ASP A 126 13.07 -12.61 -9.24
N GLN A 127 13.91 -13.05 -8.31
CA GLN A 127 13.53 -14.00 -7.29
C GLN A 127 12.81 -13.28 -6.16
N GLY A 128 11.94 -13.97 -5.42
CA GLY A 128 11.30 -13.40 -4.24
C GLY A 128 10.25 -14.30 -3.61
N ILE A 129 9.82 -13.88 -2.42
CA ILE A 129 8.67 -14.44 -1.71
C ILE A 129 7.66 -13.34 -1.46
N MET A 130 6.39 -13.59 -1.71
CA MET A 130 5.32 -12.63 -1.53
C MET A 130 4.24 -13.25 -0.67
N PHE A 131 3.64 -12.45 0.21
CA PHE A 131 2.60 -12.88 1.12
C PHE A 131 1.29 -12.14 0.86
N GLY A 132 0.21 -12.91 0.86
CA GLY A 132 -1.15 -12.43 0.95
C GLY A 132 -1.78 -12.85 2.27
N TYR A 133 -2.62 -12.00 2.84
CA TYR A 133 -3.34 -12.31 4.07
C TYR A 133 -4.76 -11.76 4.05
N ALA A 134 -5.68 -12.48 4.65
CA ALA A 134 -7.04 -12.03 4.92
C ALA A 134 -7.54 -12.61 6.24
N THR A 135 -8.42 -11.87 6.90
CA THR A 135 -9.07 -12.28 8.16
C THR A 135 -10.46 -11.67 8.22
N ASN A 136 -11.42 -12.37 8.84
CA ASN A 136 -12.79 -11.90 8.99
C ASN A 136 -12.98 -10.89 10.14
N GLU A 137 -11.95 -10.09 10.43
CA GLU A 137 -11.98 -9.09 11.51
C GLU A 137 -12.71 -7.80 11.14
N THR A 138 -12.68 -7.43 9.85
CA THR A 138 -13.36 -6.25 9.28
C THR A 138 -14.10 -6.64 8.00
N GLU A 139 -14.98 -5.76 7.51
CA GLU A 139 -15.71 -5.97 6.24
C GLU A 139 -14.78 -6.10 5.04
N GLU A 140 -13.65 -5.40 5.06
CA GLU A 140 -12.62 -5.46 4.03
C GLU A 140 -11.78 -6.73 4.09
N LEU A 141 -12.01 -7.59 5.09
CA LEU A 141 -11.23 -8.78 5.38
C LEU A 141 -9.76 -8.47 5.66
N MET A 142 -9.54 -7.45 6.50
CA MET A 142 -8.24 -6.96 6.95
C MET A 142 -8.10 -7.07 8.47
N PRO A 143 -6.86 -7.10 9.00
CA PRO A 143 -6.62 -6.94 10.43
C PRO A 143 -7.14 -5.59 10.93
N ALA A 144 -7.95 -5.60 11.98
CA ALA A 144 -8.61 -4.40 12.49
C ALA A 144 -7.66 -3.24 12.87
N PRO A 145 -6.51 -3.45 13.54
CA PRO A 145 -5.63 -2.36 13.94
C PRO A 145 -5.09 -1.55 12.77
N ILE A 146 -4.64 -2.21 11.70
CA ILE A 146 -4.10 -1.50 10.52
C ILE A 146 -5.23 -0.87 9.70
N GLN A 147 -6.36 -1.58 9.50
CA GLN A 147 -7.48 -1.08 8.72
C GLN A 147 -8.04 0.22 9.31
N TYR A 148 -8.27 0.26 10.61
CA TYR A 148 -8.77 1.46 11.26
C TYR A 148 -7.70 2.56 11.40
N SER A 149 -6.41 2.22 11.54
CA SER A 149 -5.34 3.21 11.49
C SER A 149 -5.30 3.93 10.14
N HIS A 150 -5.48 3.20 9.03
CA HIS A 150 -5.61 3.79 7.69
C HIS A 150 -6.87 4.66 7.56
N ALA A 151 -8.00 4.13 8.03
CA ALA A 151 -9.29 4.82 7.92
C ALA A 151 -9.29 6.18 8.64
N ILE A 152 -8.70 6.26 9.84
CA ILE A 152 -8.53 7.52 10.58
C ILE A 152 -7.75 8.54 9.75
N LEU A 153 -6.57 8.17 9.24
CA LEU A 153 -5.73 9.11 8.49
C LEU A 153 -6.34 9.51 7.16
N ARG A 154 -7.04 8.60 6.48
CA ARG A 154 -7.78 8.92 5.26
C ARG A 154 -8.89 9.94 5.55
N ARG A 155 -9.66 9.73 6.63
CA ARG A 155 -10.70 10.68 7.04
C ARG A 155 -10.15 12.06 7.37
N LEU A 156 -9.03 12.14 8.08
CA LEU A 156 -8.36 13.43 8.37
C LEU A 156 -7.83 14.09 7.09
N ALA A 157 -7.33 13.32 6.13
CA ALA A 157 -6.91 13.86 4.84
C ALA A 157 -8.10 14.40 4.01
N GLU A 158 -9.26 13.75 4.05
CA GLU A 158 -10.49 14.19 3.41
C GLU A 158 -10.92 15.56 3.95
N VAL A 159 -11.08 15.71 5.27
CA VAL A 159 -11.54 16.98 5.89
C VAL A 159 -10.51 18.10 5.76
N ARG A 160 -9.23 17.76 5.66
CA ARG A 160 -8.17 18.73 5.35
C ARG A 160 -8.29 19.22 3.89
N LYS A 161 -8.43 18.31 2.93
CA LYS A 161 -8.46 18.64 1.50
C LYS A 161 -9.75 19.35 1.07
N ASP A 162 -10.88 19.04 1.69
CA ASP A 162 -12.16 19.72 1.40
C ASP A 162 -12.30 21.09 2.12
N GLY A 163 -11.34 21.44 2.99
CA GLY A 163 -11.30 22.70 3.73
C GLY A 163 -12.18 22.73 4.98
N THR A 164 -12.77 21.63 5.40
CA THR A 164 -13.52 21.51 6.66
C THR A 164 -12.60 21.75 7.86
N GLU A 165 -11.37 21.19 7.81
CA GLU A 165 -10.34 21.37 8.85
C GLU A 165 -9.06 21.99 8.26
N PRO A 166 -9.05 23.26 7.95
CA PRO A 166 -7.93 23.93 7.29
C PRO A 166 -6.69 24.10 8.19
N THR A 167 -6.82 23.81 9.48
CA THR A 167 -5.71 23.88 10.45
C THR A 167 -4.82 22.64 10.42
N LEU A 168 -5.26 21.53 9.80
CA LEU A 168 -4.46 20.31 9.68
C LEU A 168 -3.46 20.41 8.53
N GLY A 169 -2.24 19.93 8.77
CA GLY A 169 -1.22 19.74 7.73
C GLY A 169 -1.24 18.34 7.12
N PRO A 170 -0.45 18.10 6.06
CA PRO A 170 -0.50 16.83 5.33
C PRO A 170 0.19 15.66 6.04
N ASP A 171 1.14 15.90 6.96
CA ASP A 171 1.88 14.85 7.66
C ASP A 171 1.15 14.38 8.93
N ALA A 172 0.90 13.09 9.01
CA ALA A 172 0.28 12.48 10.19
C ALA A 172 0.65 10.99 10.33
N LYS A 173 0.61 10.52 11.59
CA LYS A 173 0.77 9.11 11.96
C LYS A 173 -0.35 8.72 12.91
N SER A 174 -0.94 7.55 12.71
CA SER A 174 -1.95 6.96 13.58
C SER A 174 -1.48 5.59 14.05
N GLN A 175 -1.67 5.27 15.33
CA GLN A 175 -1.40 3.95 15.89
C GLN A 175 -2.56 3.54 16.79
N LEU A 176 -3.10 2.34 16.56
CA LEU A 176 -4.18 1.76 17.34
C LEU A 176 -3.73 0.49 18.05
N SER A 177 -3.97 0.45 19.36
CA SER A 177 -3.85 -0.76 20.17
C SER A 177 -5.26 -1.34 20.40
N VAL A 178 -5.54 -2.47 19.77
CA VAL A 178 -6.84 -3.12 19.77
C VAL A 178 -6.80 -4.33 20.72
N ARG A 179 -7.79 -4.43 21.61
CA ARG A 179 -8.01 -5.57 22.48
C ARG A 179 -8.77 -6.65 21.73
N TYR A 180 -8.27 -7.87 21.86
CA TYR A 180 -8.86 -9.09 21.30
C TYR A 180 -9.38 -9.99 22.43
N GLU A 181 -10.54 -10.58 22.22
CA GLU A 181 -11.12 -11.62 23.05
C GLU A 181 -11.53 -12.81 22.17
N ASN A 182 -11.00 -13.98 22.49
CA ASN A 182 -11.21 -15.21 21.71
C ASN A 182 -10.90 -15.05 20.20
N GLY A 183 -9.85 -14.30 19.88
CA GLY A 183 -9.39 -14.05 18.51
C GLY A 183 -10.17 -12.98 17.74
N LYS A 184 -11.15 -12.30 18.37
CA LYS A 184 -11.94 -11.22 17.76
C LYS A 184 -11.59 -9.86 18.35
N PRO A 185 -11.47 -8.80 17.53
CA PRO A 185 -11.26 -7.44 18.02
C PRO A 185 -12.54 -6.94 18.72
N VAL A 186 -12.39 -6.36 19.92
CA VAL A 186 -13.54 -5.95 20.76
C VAL A 186 -13.48 -4.51 21.24
N GLY A 187 -12.39 -3.81 21.06
CA GLY A 187 -12.27 -2.41 21.50
C GLY A 187 -10.84 -1.88 21.41
N VAL A 188 -10.70 -0.58 21.59
CA VAL A 188 -9.42 0.13 21.52
C VAL A 188 -8.94 0.50 22.92
N THR A 189 -7.72 0.07 23.26
CA THR A 189 -7.10 0.39 24.55
C THR A 189 -6.27 1.66 24.50
N SER A 190 -5.72 2.00 23.32
CA SER A 190 -4.90 3.21 23.13
C SER A 190 -4.99 3.72 21.69
N ILE A 191 -5.07 5.02 21.56
CA ILE A 191 -5.04 5.79 20.30
C ILE A 191 -3.86 6.75 20.38
N VAL A 192 -2.89 6.59 19.47
CA VAL A 192 -1.81 7.56 19.30
C VAL A 192 -2.02 8.24 17.94
N LEU A 193 -2.07 9.56 17.94
CA LEU A 193 -2.11 10.37 16.72
C LEU A 193 -1.07 11.47 16.82
N SER A 194 -0.15 11.51 15.85
CA SER A 194 0.72 12.65 15.62
C SER A 194 0.31 13.26 14.29
N THR A 195 -0.19 14.49 14.31
CA THR A 195 -0.67 15.19 13.11
C THR A 195 -0.11 16.59 13.04
N GLN A 196 0.36 16.96 11.86
CA GLN A 196 0.83 18.31 11.57
C GLN A 196 -0.34 19.29 11.68
N HIS A 197 -0.10 20.45 12.28
CA HIS A 197 -1.03 21.57 12.37
C HIS A 197 -0.34 22.86 11.91
N LEU A 198 -1.10 23.73 11.23
CA LEU A 198 -0.57 24.93 10.58
C LEU A 198 -0.57 26.16 11.49
N ASP A 199 -1.34 26.14 12.58
CA ASP A 199 -1.37 27.21 13.57
C ASP A 199 -0.41 26.89 14.73
N GLU A 200 0.66 27.67 14.86
CA GLU A 200 1.66 27.53 15.92
C GLU A 200 1.13 27.75 17.34
N ALA A 201 -0.04 28.38 17.49
CA ALA A 201 -0.65 28.63 18.79
C ALA A 201 -1.39 27.39 19.35
N MET A 202 -1.74 26.41 18.52
CA MET A 202 -2.46 25.22 18.95
C MET A 202 -1.62 24.38 19.91
N THR A 203 -2.27 23.96 21.00
CA THR A 203 -1.75 22.98 21.95
C THR A 203 -2.17 21.56 21.53
N SER A 204 -1.59 20.53 22.17
CA SER A 204 -2.03 19.14 21.96
C SER A 204 -3.50 18.92 22.28
N ASP A 205 -4.04 19.61 23.28
CA ASP A 205 -5.45 19.54 23.64
C ASP A 205 -6.34 20.18 22.57
N ASP A 206 -5.91 21.30 21.97
CA ASP A 206 -6.63 21.94 20.86
C ASP A 206 -6.66 21.02 19.63
N VAL A 207 -5.53 20.40 19.29
CA VAL A 207 -5.46 19.41 18.19
C VAL A 207 -6.37 18.24 18.50
N ARG A 208 -6.39 17.74 19.74
CA ARG A 208 -7.29 16.66 20.14
C ARG A 208 -8.75 17.01 19.93
N LEU A 209 -9.17 18.21 20.32
CA LEU A 209 -10.55 18.69 20.13
C LEU A 209 -10.96 18.68 18.65
N VAL A 210 -10.04 19.01 17.74
CA VAL A 210 -10.26 18.97 16.29
C VAL A 210 -10.41 17.53 15.79
N VAL A 211 -9.50 16.61 16.16
CA VAL A 211 -9.40 15.29 15.52
C VAL A 211 -10.28 14.22 16.16
N GLU A 212 -10.63 14.35 17.46
CA GLU A 212 -11.39 13.32 18.20
C GLU A 212 -12.74 13.00 17.57
N PRO A 213 -13.56 13.96 17.09
CA PRO A 213 -14.84 13.65 16.43
C PRO A 213 -14.66 12.70 15.22
N TYR A 214 -13.67 12.96 14.37
CA TYR A 214 -13.39 12.15 13.17
C TYR A 214 -12.88 10.76 13.51
N ILE A 215 -12.08 10.62 14.58
CA ILE A 215 -11.63 9.33 15.07
C ILE A 215 -12.81 8.50 15.60
N ARG A 216 -13.73 9.14 16.32
CA ARG A 216 -14.91 8.47 16.89
C ARG A 216 -15.89 8.01 15.82
N GLU A 217 -16.08 8.78 14.74
CA GLU A 217 -16.93 8.38 13.61
C GLU A 217 -16.34 7.24 12.78
N THR A 218 -15.00 7.08 12.82
CA THR A 218 -14.30 6.06 12.02
C THR A 218 -14.27 4.70 12.71
N LEU A 219 -14.25 4.67 14.05
CA LEU A 219 -14.16 3.44 14.82
C LEU A 219 -15.55 2.85 15.12
N PRO A 220 -15.70 1.52 15.24
CA PRO A 220 -16.96 0.90 15.59
C PRO A 220 -17.54 1.45 16.90
N GLU A 221 -18.87 1.55 16.97
CA GLU A 221 -19.56 2.01 18.16
C GLU A 221 -19.19 1.15 19.39
N GLY A 222 -18.90 1.82 20.51
CA GLY A 222 -18.53 1.16 21.77
C GLY A 222 -17.06 0.73 21.87
N TRP A 223 -16.24 0.87 20.83
CA TRP A 223 -14.81 0.54 20.89
C TRP A 223 -13.98 1.53 21.70
N ILE A 224 -14.36 2.79 21.68
CA ILE A 224 -13.76 3.83 22.52
C ILE A 224 -14.55 3.92 23.82
N THR A 225 -13.87 3.70 24.94
CA THR A 225 -14.45 3.75 26.29
C THR A 225 -13.78 4.84 27.13
N ALA A 226 -14.24 5.02 28.37
CA ALA A 226 -13.59 5.94 29.32
C ALA A 226 -12.15 5.51 29.67
N ASP A 227 -11.85 4.23 29.54
CA ASP A 227 -10.51 3.64 29.82
C ASP A 227 -9.56 3.72 28.61
N THR A 228 -10.02 4.18 27.43
CA THR A 228 -9.18 4.31 26.25
C THR A 228 -8.16 5.44 26.46
N ALA A 229 -6.87 5.11 26.38
CA ALA A 229 -5.79 6.07 26.50
C ALA A 229 -5.64 6.88 25.20
N TRP A 230 -5.52 8.19 25.31
CA TRP A 230 -5.33 9.10 24.17
C TRP A 230 -3.96 9.77 24.23
N HIS A 231 -3.25 9.74 23.12
CA HIS A 231 -1.95 10.40 22.93
C HIS A 231 -1.97 11.18 21.60
N VAL A 232 -2.45 12.42 21.66
CA VAL A 232 -2.49 13.32 20.49
C VAL A 232 -1.35 14.33 20.60
N ASN A 233 -0.46 14.36 19.61
CA ASN A 233 0.74 15.18 19.59
C ASN A 233 1.47 15.20 20.96
N PRO A 234 1.88 14.04 21.51
CA PRO A 234 2.36 13.94 22.89
C PRO A 234 3.66 14.72 23.14
N THR A 235 4.39 15.07 22.09
CA THR A 235 5.61 15.90 22.16
C THR A 235 5.32 17.39 22.05
N GLY A 236 4.05 17.80 21.90
CA GLY A 236 3.61 19.18 21.75
C GLY A 236 3.45 19.58 20.29
N LYS A 237 4.07 20.68 19.87
CA LYS A 237 3.91 21.26 18.53
C LYS A 237 4.42 20.35 17.42
N PHE A 238 3.62 20.24 16.36
CA PHE A 238 3.99 19.56 15.12
C PHE A 238 3.63 20.46 13.93
N VAL A 239 4.38 21.55 13.74
CA VAL A 239 4.13 22.55 12.68
C VAL A 239 4.96 22.24 11.43
N ILE A 240 6.21 21.83 11.59
CA ILE A 240 7.06 21.41 10.48
C ILE A 240 6.88 19.92 10.27
N GLY A 241 6.35 19.53 9.11
CA GLY A 241 6.11 18.14 8.75
C GLY A 241 6.71 17.76 7.39
N GLY A 242 6.54 16.50 7.03
CA GLY A 242 7.01 15.97 5.76
C GLY A 242 8.52 16.00 5.59
N PRO A 243 9.00 16.07 4.33
CA PRO A 243 10.44 15.99 4.02
C PRO A 243 11.30 17.12 4.59
N ASP A 244 10.71 18.23 5.05
CA ASP A 244 11.45 19.25 5.79
C ASP A 244 11.74 18.82 7.23
N GLY A 245 10.86 18.05 7.85
CA GLY A 245 11.04 17.54 9.21
C GLY A 245 11.94 16.32 9.28
N ASP A 246 11.82 15.40 8.33
CA ASP A 246 12.59 14.14 8.26
C ASP A 246 12.70 13.68 6.80
N ALA A 247 13.79 12.98 6.47
CA ALA A 247 13.99 12.49 5.12
C ALA A 247 13.10 11.27 4.82
N GLY A 248 12.59 11.20 3.58
CA GLY A 248 11.80 10.08 3.05
C GLY A 248 12.52 9.32 1.95
N LEU A 249 12.15 8.07 1.78
CA LEU A 249 12.61 7.19 0.71
C LEU A 249 11.51 6.22 0.30
N THR A 250 11.37 5.97 -1.00
CA THR A 250 10.46 4.96 -1.54
C THR A 250 10.70 3.59 -0.91
N GLY A 251 9.62 2.91 -0.51
CA GLY A 251 9.70 1.54 -0.01
C GLY A 251 10.12 1.38 1.45
N ARG A 252 10.07 2.44 2.27
CA ARG A 252 10.35 2.36 3.71
C ARG A 252 9.12 2.18 4.60
N LYS A 253 7.93 2.03 4.03
CA LYS A 253 6.66 1.80 4.76
C LYS A 253 5.94 0.53 4.32
N ILE A 254 6.70 -0.51 3.94
CA ILE A 254 6.18 -1.76 3.39
C ILE A 254 5.24 -2.52 4.33
N ILE A 255 5.41 -2.39 5.64
CA ILE A 255 4.53 -3.02 6.64
C ILE A 255 3.22 -2.23 6.77
N VAL A 256 3.28 -0.89 6.70
CA VAL A 256 2.10 -0.02 6.62
C VAL A 256 1.32 -0.28 5.33
N ASP A 257 2.02 -0.49 4.22
CA ASP A 257 1.41 -0.77 2.91
C ASP A 257 0.63 -2.08 2.88
N THR A 258 0.93 -3.01 3.78
CA THR A 258 0.39 -4.38 3.77
C THR A 258 -0.50 -4.65 4.99
N TYR A 259 -0.02 -5.36 6.00
CA TYR A 259 -0.88 -5.91 7.06
C TYR A 259 -0.55 -5.40 8.46
N GLY A 260 0.29 -4.36 8.62
CA GLY A 260 0.61 -3.75 9.91
C GLY A 260 1.25 -4.71 10.92
N GLY A 261 1.98 -5.71 10.44
CA GLY A 261 2.64 -6.72 11.28
C GLY A 261 1.78 -7.95 11.62
N ALA A 262 0.53 -8.02 11.16
CA ALA A 262 -0.34 -9.16 11.40
C ALA A 262 0.00 -10.39 10.54
N ALA A 263 0.75 -10.20 9.45
CA ALA A 263 1.25 -11.24 8.57
C ALA A 263 2.73 -11.01 8.22
N PRO A 264 3.46 -12.04 7.79
CA PRO A 264 4.81 -11.90 7.24
C PRO A 264 4.86 -10.98 6.02
N HIS A 265 6.06 -10.50 5.69
CA HIS A 265 6.35 -9.72 4.50
C HIS A 265 7.60 -10.26 3.80
N GLY A 266 7.58 -10.30 2.47
CA GLY A 266 8.72 -10.79 1.68
C GLY A 266 9.87 -9.82 1.53
N GLY A 267 9.66 -8.53 1.88
CA GLY A 267 10.67 -7.47 1.83
C GLY A 267 10.60 -6.57 0.60
N GLY A 268 9.90 -6.97 -0.47
CA GLY A 268 9.77 -6.17 -1.69
C GLY A 268 8.84 -4.96 -1.51
N ALA A 269 9.30 -3.77 -1.89
CA ALA A 269 8.47 -2.57 -1.97
C ALA A 269 7.58 -2.61 -3.21
N PHE A 270 6.44 -1.90 -3.17
CA PHE A 270 5.48 -1.82 -4.28
C PHE A 270 5.69 -0.58 -5.15
N SER A 271 5.70 0.61 -4.52
CA SER A 271 5.71 1.89 -5.22
C SER A 271 6.90 2.04 -6.16
N GLY A 272 6.65 2.64 -7.32
CA GLY A 272 7.64 2.86 -8.37
C GLY A 272 7.95 1.67 -9.26
N LYS A 273 7.33 0.50 -9.01
CA LYS A 273 7.55 -0.73 -9.79
C LYS A 273 6.35 -1.00 -10.71
N ASP A 274 6.61 -1.18 -12.01
CA ASP A 274 5.60 -1.65 -12.95
C ASP A 274 5.19 -3.11 -12.65
N PRO A 275 4.01 -3.58 -13.15
CA PRO A 275 3.45 -4.86 -12.75
C PRO A 275 4.19 -6.11 -13.28
N THR A 276 5.27 -5.97 -14.03
CA THR A 276 6.16 -7.10 -14.36
C THR A 276 7.01 -7.54 -13.18
N LYS A 277 7.21 -6.64 -12.20
CA LYS A 277 7.93 -6.93 -10.96
C LYS A 277 7.01 -7.72 -10.02
N VAL A 278 7.38 -8.99 -9.79
CA VAL A 278 6.59 -9.91 -8.95
C VAL A 278 6.48 -9.46 -7.49
N ASP A 279 7.43 -8.67 -6.98
CA ASP A 279 7.33 -8.02 -5.67
C ASP A 279 5.99 -7.31 -5.48
N ARG A 280 5.49 -6.65 -6.53
CA ARG A 280 4.21 -5.95 -6.52
C ARG A 280 3.08 -6.85 -6.99
N SER A 281 3.15 -7.37 -8.20
CA SER A 281 2.06 -8.10 -8.84
C SER A 281 1.70 -9.40 -8.12
N ALA A 282 2.69 -10.18 -7.68
CA ALA A 282 2.43 -11.43 -6.96
C ALA A 282 2.00 -11.19 -5.50
N ALA A 283 2.40 -10.09 -4.85
CA ALA A 283 1.84 -9.71 -3.55
C ALA A 283 0.35 -9.34 -3.67
N TYR A 284 -0.03 -8.64 -4.75
CA TYR A 284 -1.44 -8.36 -5.04
C TYR A 284 -2.23 -9.64 -5.35
N ALA A 285 -1.66 -10.56 -6.15
CA ALA A 285 -2.27 -11.85 -6.41
C ALA A 285 -2.43 -12.69 -5.13
N ALA A 286 -1.43 -12.74 -4.27
CA ALA A 286 -1.49 -13.45 -3.01
C ALA A 286 -2.59 -12.87 -2.09
N ARG A 287 -2.72 -11.53 -2.01
CA ARG A 287 -3.84 -10.87 -1.30
C ARG A 287 -5.19 -11.24 -1.91
N TYR A 288 -5.31 -11.16 -3.22
CA TYR A 288 -6.54 -11.50 -3.93
C TYR A 288 -6.99 -12.94 -3.63
N LEU A 289 -6.08 -13.89 -3.68
CA LEU A 289 -6.36 -15.29 -3.38
C LEU A 289 -6.75 -15.50 -1.91
N ALA A 290 -5.97 -14.97 -0.97
CA ALA A 290 -6.25 -15.08 0.46
C ALA A 290 -7.62 -14.46 0.81
N LYS A 291 -7.95 -13.30 0.22
CA LYS A 291 -9.24 -12.64 0.40
C LYS A 291 -10.40 -13.48 -0.11
N ASN A 292 -10.26 -14.09 -1.30
CA ASN A 292 -11.29 -14.94 -1.86
C ASN A 292 -11.49 -16.24 -1.06
N VAL A 293 -10.43 -16.84 -0.50
CA VAL A 293 -10.54 -18.01 0.40
C VAL A 293 -11.38 -17.68 1.63
N VAL A 294 -11.12 -16.52 2.28
CA VAL A 294 -11.89 -16.09 3.46
C VAL A 294 -13.32 -15.69 3.07
N ALA A 295 -13.50 -14.95 1.98
CA ALA A 295 -14.81 -14.56 1.47
C ALA A 295 -15.67 -15.77 1.07
N ALA A 296 -15.04 -16.84 0.57
CA ALA A 296 -15.73 -18.11 0.27
C ALA A 296 -16.17 -18.87 1.54
N GLY A 297 -15.73 -18.45 2.73
CA GLY A 297 -16.00 -19.15 4.00
C GLY A 297 -15.20 -20.43 4.17
N LEU A 298 -14.12 -20.61 3.40
CA LEU A 298 -13.23 -21.78 3.51
C LEU A 298 -12.31 -21.69 4.72
N ALA A 299 -12.08 -20.50 5.26
CA ALA A 299 -11.36 -20.24 6.50
C ALA A 299 -11.78 -18.89 7.10
N GLU A 300 -11.56 -18.67 8.41
CA GLU A 300 -11.73 -17.34 9.03
C GLU A 300 -10.48 -16.46 8.81
N LYS A 301 -9.31 -17.10 8.65
CA LYS A 301 -8.01 -16.48 8.36
C LYS A 301 -7.30 -17.30 7.30
N CYS A 302 -6.64 -16.62 6.39
CA CYS A 302 -5.85 -17.29 5.36
C CYS A 302 -4.62 -16.44 5.04
N MET A 303 -3.46 -17.08 5.08
CA MET A 303 -2.20 -16.57 4.56
C MET A 303 -1.80 -17.40 3.33
N ILE A 304 -1.39 -16.74 2.27
CA ILE A 304 -0.84 -17.39 1.06
C ILE A 304 0.56 -16.83 0.81
N GLN A 305 1.53 -17.72 0.67
CA GLN A 305 2.87 -17.38 0.19
C GLN A 305 3.03 -17.86 -1.27
N LEU A 306 3.53 -16.98 -2.11
CA LEU A 306 4.02 -17.30 -3.44
C LEU A 306 5.53 -17.10 -3.50
N SER A 307 6.25 -17.96 -4.22
CA SER A 307 7.70 -17.81 -4.41
C SER A 307 8.08 -17.95 -5.88
N TYR A 308 9.03 -17.12 -6.33
CA TYR A 308 9.50 -17.09 -7.71
C TYR A 308 11.02 -17.17 -7.78
N ALA A 309 11.51 -17.70 -8.91
CA ALA A 309 12.91 -17.60 -9.32
C ALA A 309 13.02 -16.74 -10.57
N ILE A 310 14.09 -15.98 -10.68
CA ILE A 310 14.36 -15.16 -11.88
C ILE A 310 14.32 -16.01 -13.17
N GLY A 311 13.63 -15.51 -14.18
CA GLY A 311 13.48 -16.17 -15.48
C GLY A 311 12.56 -17.41 -15.49
N VAL A 312 11.90 -17.74 -14.36
CA VAL A 312 10.93 -18.84 -14.28
C VAL A 312 9.52 -18.25 -14.21
N ALA A 313 8.64 -18.71 -15.11
CA ALA A 313 7.29 -18.16 -15.23
C ALA A 313 6.36 -18.62 -14.11
N ARG A 314 6.40 -19.91 -13.76
CA ARG A 314 5.52 -20.46 -12.72
C ARG A 314 6.12 -20.26 -11.32
N PRO A 315 5.29 -20.05 -10.28
CA PRO A 315 5.79 -20.03 -8.92
C PRO A 315 6.48 -21.34 -8.57
N LEU A 316 7.56 -21.26 -7.78
CA LEU A 316 8.29 -22.45 -7.28
C LEU A 316 7.47 -23.20 -6.23
N SER A 317 6.68 -22.46 -5.45
CA SER A 317 5.79 -23.00 -4.43
C SER A 317 4.60 -22.07 -4.19
N ILE A 318 3.49 -22.70 -3.79
CA ILE A 318 2.32 -22.06 -3.21
C ILE A 318 2.18 -22.67 -1.82
N TYR A 319 2.07 -21.85 -0.80
CA TYR A 319 1.87 -22.32 0.58
C TYR A 319 0.68 -21.57 1.17
N ALA A 320 -0.24 -22.30 1.78
CA ALA A 320 -1.39 -21.75 2.50
C ALA A 320 -1.30 -22.08 3.99
N ASP A 321 -1.74 -21.17 4.84
CA ASP A 321 -1.94 -21.39 6.26
C ASP A 321 -3.27 -20.76 6.68
N THR A 322 -4.17 -21.58 7.19
CA THR A 322 -5.49 -21.16 7.70
C THR A 322 -5.50 -20.90 9.20
N PHE A 323 -4.36 -21.01 9.87
CA PHE A 323 -4.21 -20.86 11.32
C PHE A 323 -5.15 -21.78 12.11
N GLY A 324 -5.45 -22.95 11.55
CA GLY A 324 -6.37 -23.93 12.13
C GLY A 324 -7.86 -23.53 12.05
N THR A 325 -8.20 -22.55 11.20
CA THR A 325 -9.61 -22.12 10.98
C THR A 325 -10.21 -22.68 9.68
N GLY A 326 -9.42 -23.49 8.93
CA GLY A 326 -9.83 -24.07 7.66
C GLY A 326 -11.02 -25.02 7.77
N GLN A 327 -11.94 -24.94 6.81
CA GLN A 327 -13.04 -25.88 6.64
C GLN A 327 -12.62 -27.08 5.77
N VAL A 328 -11.53 -26.95 5.05
CA VAL A 328 -10.85 -27.95 4.20
C VAL A 328 -9.35 -27.91 4.53
N SER A 329 -8.56 -28.86 4.01
CA SER A 329 -7.11 -28.86 4.26
C SER A 329 -6.39 -27.75 3.49
N GLU A 330 -5.23 -27.35 3.96
CA GLU A 330 -4.38 -26.38 3.29
C GLU A 330 -3.97 -26.86 1.89
N GLU A 331 -3.70 -28.15 1.71
CA GLU A 331 -3.37 -28.73 0.39
C GLU A 331 -4.52 -28.61 -0.61
N GLN A 332 -5.78 -28.72 -0.14
CA GLN A 332 -6.94 -28.50 -0.99
C GLN A 332 -7.03 -27.01 -1.40
N ILE A 333 -6.76 -26.09 -0.47
CA ILE A 333 -6.74 -24.64 -0.76
C ILE A 333 -5.63 -24.33 -1.76
N GLU A 334 -4.40 -24.81 -1.55
CA GLU A 334 -3.26 -24.59 -2.45
C GLU A 334 -3.58 -25.08 -3.86
N LYS A 335 -4.17 -26.26 -3.99
CA LYS A 335 -4.61 -26.79 -5.27
C LYS A 335 -5.70 -25.92 -5.89
N ALA A 336 -6.73 -25.55 -5.14
CA ALA A 336 -7.86 -24.76 -5.63
C ALA A 336 -7.41 -23.39 -6.14
N VAL A 337 -6.54 -22.68 -5.41
CA VAL A 337 -6.04 -21.36 -5.85
C VAL A 337 -5.17 -21.48 -7.10
N SER A 338 -4.39 -22.55 -7.23
CA SER A 338 -3.59 -22.84 -8.43
C SER A 338 -4.44 -23.17 -9.66
N ASP A 339 -5.56 -23.86 -9.45
CA ASP A 339 -6.49 -24.21 -10.53
C ASP A 339 -7.35 -23.01 -10.97
N CYS A 340 -7.65 -22.08 -10.05
CA CYS A 340 -8.52 -20.93 -10.30
C CYS A 340 -7.82 -19.74 -10.95
N MET A 341 -6.50 -19.61 -10.87
CA MET A 341 -5.76 -18.46 -11.38
C MET A 341 -4.40 -18.86 -11.98
N ASP A 342 -4.11 -18.35 -13.17
CA ASP A 342 -2.75 -18.43 -13.73
C ASP A 342 -1.82 -17.50 -12.96
N LEU A 343 -0.89 -18.09 -12.22
CA LEU A 343 0.07 -17.40 -11.36
C LEU A 343 1.41 -17.10 -12.06
N THR A 344 1.46 -17.18 -13.38
CA THR A 344 2.58 -16.58 -14.12
C THR A 344 2.54 -15.05 -14.03
N PRO A 345 3.66 -14.32 -14.15
CA PRO A 345 3.65 -12.85 -14.13
C PRO A 345 2.67 -12.25 -15.12
N ARG A 346 2.58 -12.79 -16.33
CA ARG A 346 1.60 -12.37 -17.35
C ARG A 346 0.18 -12.71 -16.94
N GLY A 347 -0.06 -13.93 -16.43
CA GLY A 347 -1.37 -14.38 -15.96
C GLY A 347 -1.91 -13.45 -14.88
N ILE A 348 -1.08 -13.11 -13.90
CA ILE A 348 -1.44 -12.16 -12.82
C ILE A 348 -1.82 -10.79 -13.38
N ARG A 349 -0.96 -10.20 -14.22
CA ARG A 349 -1.22 -8.87 -14.79
C ARG A 349 -2.51 -8.82 -15.61
N THR A 350 -2.75 -9.86 -16.38
CA THR A 350 -3.95 -9.99 -17.21
C THR A 350 -5.20 -10.15 -16.35
N HIS A 351 -5.18 -11.09 -15.39
CA HIS A 351 -6.32 -11.40 -14.53
C HIS A 351 -6.74 -10.19 -13.67
N LEU A 352 -5.77 -9.50 -13.09
CA LEU A 352 -6.00 -8.33 -12.23
C LEU A 352 -6.06 -7.01 -13.02
N GLY A 353 -5.75 -7.01 -14.32
CA GLY A 353 -5.80 -5.80 -15.17
C GLY A 353 -4.82 -4.73 -14.73
N LEU A 354 -3.57 -5.11 -14.41
CA LEU A 354 -2.58 -4.24 -13.77
C LEU A 354 -1.84 -3.28 -14.72
N ASN A 355 -1.89 -3.49 -16.04
CA ASN A 355 -1.22 -2.65 -17.02
C ASN A 355 -2.01 -1.36 -17.31
N LYS A 356 -2.23 -0.54 -16.25
CA LYS A 356 -3.02 0.69 -16.26
C LYS A 356 -2.44 1.72 -15.29
N PRO A 357 -2.69 3.02 -15.48
CA PRO A 357 -2.27 4.08 -14.55
C PRO A 357 -3.18 4.13 -13.32
N ILE A 358 -3.02 3.20 -12.40
CA ILE A 358 -3.87 3.01 -11.23
C ILE A 358 -3.12 3.08 -9.90
N TYR A 359 -1.82 3.38 -9.91
CA TYR A 359 -0.91 3.14 -8.80
C TYR A 359 -0.73 4.31 -7.84
N GLN A 360 -0.68 5.56 -8.31
CA GLN A 360 -0.48 6.73 -7.44
C GLN A 360 -1.46 6.78 -6.26
N ARG A 361 -2.73 6.42 -6.49
CA ARG A 361 -3.77 6.38 -5.45
C ARG A 361 -3.61 5.24 -4.45
N THR A 362 -2.81 4.23 -4.78
CA THR A 362 -2.56 3.09 -3.89
C THR A 362 -1.41 3.32 -2.92
N ALA A 363 -0.56 4.31 -3.19
CA ALA A 363 0.69 4.55 -2.47
C ALA A 363 0.50 5.10 -1.03
N ALA A 364 -0.72 5.41 -0.60
CA ALA A 364 -1.03 5.85 0.76
C ALA A 364 -2.31 5.18 1.29
N TYR A 365 -2.41 5.07 2.61
CA TYR A 365 -3.56 4.49 3.32
C TYR A 365 -3.80 3.01 3.03
N GLY A 366 -2.73 2.25 2.79
CA GLY A 366 -2.72 0.82 2.51
C GLY A 366 -3.01 0.46 1.05
N HIS A 367 -2.27 -0.53 0.54
CA HIS A 367 -2.53 -1.15 -0.76
C HIS A 367 -3.68 -2.16 -0.68
N PHE A 368 -4.01 -2.62 0.52
CA PHE A 368 -5.06 -3.60 0.80
C PHE A 368 -6.17 -3.02 1.68
N GLY A 369 -7.35 -3.66 1.66
CA GLY A 369 -8.50 -3.21 2.43
C GLY A 369 -9.21 -1.98 1.83
N ARG A 370 -9.19 -1.84 0.52
CA ARG A 370 -9.85 -0.78 -0.26
C ARG A 370 -10.90 -1.39 -1.18
N ALA A 371 -11.98 -0.65 -1.46
CA ALA A 371 -12.95 -1.11 -2.46
C ALA A 371 -12.34 -1.05 -3.87
N PRO A 372 -12.60 -2.04 -4.74
CA PRO A 372 -12.20 -1.96 -6.15
C PRO A 372 -12.84 -0.76 -6.86
N ASP A 373 -12.04 -0.03 -7.65
CA ASP A 373 -12.50 1.08 -8.47
C ASP A 373 -13.02 0.60 -9.83
N ALA A 374 -13.92 1.36 -10.43
CA ALA A 374 -14.51 1.03 -11.73
C ALA A 374 -13.49 1.02 -12.88
N ASP A 375 -12.40 1.77 -12.77
CA ASP A 375 -11.32 1.84 -13.78
C ASP A 375 -10.24 0.75 -13.61
N GLY A 376 -10.34 -0.08 -12.55
CA GLY A 376 -9.45 -1.20 -12.25
C GLY A 376 -8.50 -0.96 -11.07
N GLY A 377 -8.54 0.21 -10.42
CA GLY A 377 -7.82 0.41 -9.16
C GLY A 377 -8.27 -0.59 -8.10
N PHE A 378 -7.34 -1.08 -7.28
CA PHE A 378 -7.58 -2.09 -6.25
C PHE A 378 -8.30 -3.35 -6.74
N SER A 379 -8.10 -3.74 -8.01
CA SER A 379 -8.73 -4.94 -8.60
C SER A 379 -8.43 -6.24 -7.84
N TRP A 380 -7.32 -6.29 -7.12
CA TRP A 380 -6.94 -7.39 -6.23
C TRP A 380 -7.78 -7.50 -4.95
N GLU A 381 -8.69 -6.57 -4.73
CA GLU A 381 -9.67 -6.62 -3.63
C GLU A 381 -11.03 -7.19 -4.05
N ARG A 382 -11.20 -7.61 -5.32
CA ARG A 382 -12.41 -8.30 -5.78
C ARG A 382 -12.56 -9.67 -5.11
N THR A 383 -13.81 -10.12 -4.95
CA THR A 383 -14.17 -11.41 -4.37
C THR A 383 -14.92 -12.29 -5.39
N ASP A 384 -14.46 -12.29 -6.62
CA ASP A 384 -15.11 -12.94 -7.78
C ASP A 384 -14.63 -14.39 -8.03
N LEU A 385 -13.76 -14.97 -7.18
CA LEU A 385 -13.38 -16.38 -7.21
C LEU A 385 -14.17 -17.27 -6.23
N ILE A 386 -15.14 -16.73 -5.48
CA ILE A 386 -15.85 -17.47 -4.42
C ILE A 386 -16.45 -18.79 -4.93
N ASP A 387 -17.21 -18.73 -6.03
CA ASP A 387 -17.88 -19.92 -6.56
C ASP A 387 -16.88 -20.91 -7.17
N ALA A 388 -15.84 -20.41 -7.85
CA ALA A 388 -14.79 -21.26 -8.42
C ALA A 388 -14.01 -22.00 -7.32
N LEU A 389 -13.64 -21.31 -6.25
CA LEU A 389 -12.93 -21.92 -5.11
C LEU A 389 -13.81 -22.98 -4.40
N LYS A 390 -15.09 -22.69 -4.16
CA LYS A 390 -16.02 -23.67 -3.58
C LYS A 390 -16.22 -24.90 -4.42
N ALA A 391 -16.11 -24.79 -5.74
CA ALA A 391 -16.24 -25.92 -6.66
C ALA A 391 -14.96 -26.73 -6.79
N ALA A 392 -13.79 -26.18 -6.43
CA ALA A 392 -12.47 -26.78 -6.57
C ALA A 392 -11.99 -27.53 -5.32
N VAL A 393 -12.64 -27.38 -4.15
CA VAL A 393 -12.28 -28.01 -2.87
C VAL A 393 -13.09 -29.22 -2.49
#